data_cbbb8ae410b685e4f6d007b6994d446c
#
_entry.id   cbbb8ae410b685e4f6d007b6994d446c
#
_cell.length_a   1.000
_cell.length_b   1.000
_cell.length_c   1.000
_cell.angle_alpha   90.00
_cell.angle_beta   90.00
_cell.angle_gamma   90.00
#
_symmetry.space_group_name_H-M   'P 1'
#
loop_
_entity.id
_entity.type
_entity.pdbx_description
1 polymer ?
#
loop_
_entity_poly.entity_id
_entity_poly.type
_entity_poly.pdbx_seq_one_letter_code
_entity_poly.pdbx_strand_id
1 'polypeptide(L)'
;FCSIIDLTNLNQDILQSYKGIGISIHASNICAIDIDHCVSNAFDVNSINALALNIINLFKNFAYIEFSFSGTGLRILFKANVVNNYTNLYYTKNSKYGIEYYFPEGSARYVTITGRTIFNNSIHSLSYSEQDKLLFFLNTYMKRAEILHHENNATIYDTRDIKQLYKIVKMKYLTNNAFQNLWFTKAPGSGHDESERDFHLIAYLYENITQDKNKVKELFEMSPFFKSKDWKHIAKWNKQDFRYFNYVFERVQQKHS
;
A
#
# COMPACT_ATOMS: atom_id res chain seq x y z
N PHE A 1 11.69 -6.76 21.61
CA PHE A 1 11.98 -5.33 21.84
C PHE A 1 13.39 -5.08 21.32
N CYS A 2 13.54 -4.41 20.17
CA CYS A 2 14.84 -3.92 19.70
C CYS A 2 15.09 -2.58 20.40
N SER A 3 16.02 -2.54 21.35
CA SER A 3 16.60 -1.28 21.79
C SER A 3 17.46 -0.73 20.64
N ILE A 4 17.33 0.56 20.33
CA ILE A 4 18.29 1.25 19.47
C ILE A 4 19.63 1.20 20.20
N ILE A 5 20.54 0.37 19.72
CA ILE A 5 21.87 0.25 20.30
C ILE A 5 22.75 1.27 19.59
N ASP A 6 23.34 2.19 20.33
CA ASP A 6 24.38 3.06 19.80
C ASP A 6 25.61 2.19 19.47
N LEU A 7 25.87 2.01 18.18
CA LEU A 7 26.97 1.17 17.68
C LEU A 7 28.36 1.64 18.13
N THR A 8 28.49 2.91 18.55
CA THR A 8 29.78 3.46 19.04
C THR A 8 30.19 2.92 20.41
N ASN A 9 29.23 2.38 21.18
CA ASN A 9 29.44 1.85 22.52
C ASN A 9 29.29 0.33 22.64
N LEU A 10 29.19 -0.39 21.49
CA LEU A 10 29.12 -1.85 21.52
C LEU A 10 30.48 -2.45 21.88
N ASN A 11 30.51 -3.18 23.01
CA ASN A 11 31.65 -4.02 23.35
C ASN A 11 31.86 -5.08 22.26
N GLN A 12 33.10 -5.28 21.81
CA GLN A 12 33.48 -6.28 20.80
C GLN A 12 33.00 -7.68 21.16
N ASP A 13 32.97 -8.04 22.44
CA ASP A 13 32.49 -9.35 22.92
C ASP A 13 30.98 -9.55 22.64
N ILE A 14 30.19 -8.48 22.71
CA ILE A 14 28.77 -8.51 22.37
C ILE A 14 28.60 -8.72 20.85
N LEU A 15 29.37 -8.03 20.03
CA LEU A 15 29.33 -8.18 18.57
C LEU A 15 29.66 -9.61 18.11
N GLN A 16 30.61 -10.28 18.79
CA GLN A 16 30.98 -11.66 18.48
C GLN A 16 29.87 -12.68 18.80
N SER A 17 28.96 -12.35 19.72
CA SER A 17 27.84 -13.23 20.08
C SER A 17 26.68 -13.20 19.08
N TYR A 18 26.63 -12.22 18.18
CA TYR A 18 25.55 -12.04 17.20
C TYR A 18 25.97 -12.46 15.79
N LYS A 19 25.03 -13.06 15.05
CA LYS A 19 25.28 -13.50 13.65
C LYS A 19 25.14 -12.37 12.62
N GLY A 20 24.76 -11.17 13.03
CA GLY A 20 24.59 -10.02 12.14
C GLY A 20 23.94 -8.82 12.82
N ILE A 21 23.96 -7.71 12.13
CA ILE A 21 23.32 -6.44 12.54
C ILE A 21 22.19 -6.14 11.57
N GLY A 22 21.09 -5.59 12.06
CA GLY A 22 19.97 -5.16 11.23
C GLY A 22 19.50 -3.76 11.60
N ILE A 23 18.98 -3.06 10.62
CA ILE A 23 18.31 -1.76 10.79
C ILE A 23 16.81 -1.99 10.75
N SER A 24 16.10 -1.52 11.78
CA SER A 24 14.65 -1.46 11.76
C SER A 24 14.21 -0.29 10.87
N ILE A 25 13.52 -0.59 9.78
CA ILE A 25 13.03 0.43 8.84
C ILE A 25 12.03 1.36 9.51
N HIS A 26 11.10 0.82 10.30
CA HIS A 26 10.08 1.61 10.99
C HIS A 26 10.66 2.61 12.02
N ALA A 27 11.73 2.23 12.70
CA ALA A 27 12.38 3.05 13.73
C ALA A 27 13.49 3.96 13.18
N SER A 28 13.84 3.83 11.91
CA SER A 28 14.84 4.64 11.21
C SER A 28 14.17 5.45 10.11
N ASN A 29 14.73 6.58 9.74
CA ASN A 29 14.28 7.33 8.57
C ASN A 29 14.90 6.78 7.26
N ILE A 30 15.22 5.48 7.23
CA ILE A 30 15.90 4.83 6.12
C ILE A 30 14.89 4.08 5.27
N CYS A 31 14.99 4.25 3.96
CA CYS A 31 14.33 3.42 2.96
C CYS A 31 15.32 2.34 2.46
N ALA A 32 14.79 1.19 2.09
CA ALA A 32 15.59 0.11 1.52
C ALA A 32 14.95 -0.47 0.25
N ILE A 33 15.76 -0.70 -0.78
CA ILE A 33 15.41 -1.55 -1.90
C ILE A 33 16.17 -2.86 -1.70
N ASP A 34 15.46 -3.99 -1.68
CA ASP A 34 16.03 -5.34 -1.62
C ASP A 34 15.78 -6.01 -2.97
N ILE A 35 16.83 -6.53 -3.61
CA ILE A 35 16.76 -7.19 -4.91
C ILE A 35 17.24 -8.62 -4.72
N ASP A 36 16.30 -9.56 -4.76
CA ASP A 36 16.57 -10.97 -4.54
C ASP A 36 17.11 -11.65 -5.81
N HIS A 37 18.00 -12.64 -5.61
CA HIS A 37 18.50 -13.55 -6.66
C HIS A 37 19.04 -12.85 -7.92
N CYS A 38 19.66 -11.68 -7.74
CA CYS A 38 20.18 -10.87 -8.84
C CYS A 38 21.70 -11.07 -9.09
N VAL A 39 22.37 -11.86 -8.27
CA VAL A 39 23.81 -12.17 -8.35
C VAL A 39 23.96 -13.69 -8.49
N SER A 40 24.52 -14.16 -9.61
CA SER A 40 24.63 -15.60 -9.90
C SER A 40 25.77 -16.27 -9.12
N ASN A 41 26.91 -15.59 -8.94
CA ASN A 41 28.03 -16.04 -8.10
C ASN A 41 28.08 -15.18 -6.86
N ALA A 42 27.90 -15.76 -5.68
CA ALA A 42 27.80 -15.02 -4.43
C ALA A 42 28.97 -14.02 -4.25
N PHE A 43 28.63 -12.77 -3.97
CA PHE A 43 29.55 -11.64 -3.76
C PHE A 43 30.42 -11.23 -4.97
N ASP A 44 30.07 -11.69 -6.17
CA ASP A 44 30.78 -11.30 -7.38
C ASP A 44 30.03 -10.21 -8.14
N VAL A 45 30.61 -9.00 -8.17
CA VAL A 45 30.04 -7.85 -8.88
C VAL A 45 29.86 -8.07 -10.38
N ASN A 46 30.70 -8.94 -10.99
CA ASN A 46 30.63 -9.24 -12.41
C ASN A 46 29.47 -10.19 -12.76
N SER A 47 28.90 -10.82 -11.76
CA SER A 47 27.78 -11.75 -11.91
C SER A 47 26.40 -11.13 -11.61
N ILE A 48 26.33 -9.81 -11.43
CA ILE A 48 25.11 -9.06 -11.24
C ILE A 48 24.32 -9.02 -12.55
N ASN A 49 23.04 -9.37 -12.51
CA ASN A 49 22.20 -9.38 -13.71
C ASN A 49 21.89 -7.98 -14.24
N ALA A 50 21.47 -7.88 -15.50
CA ALA A 50 21.20 -6.60 -16.18
C ALA A 50 20.12 -5.75 -15.48
N LEU A 51 19.09 -6.38 -14.89
CA LEU A 51 18.03 -5.66 -14.18
C LEU A 51 18.61 -4.94 -12.95
N ALA A 52 19.37 -5.65 -12.14
CA ALA A 52 19.98 -5.07 -10.95
C ALA A 52 21.05 -4.02 -11.30
N LEU A 53 21.83 -4.21 -12.38
CA LEU A 53 22.77 -3.19 -12.87
C LEU A 53 22.05 -1.91 -13.29
N ASN A 54 20.90 -1.99 -13.95
CA ASN A 54 20.10 -0.82 -14.30
C ASN A 54 19.63 -0.07 -13.04
N ILE A 55 19.19 -0.79 -12.02
CA ILE A 55 18.79 -0.19 -10.74
C ILE A 55 19.99 0.43 -10.02
N ILE A 56 21.12 -0.28 -9.93
CA ILE A 56 22.37 0.26 -9.38
C ILE A 56 22.74 1.58 -10.05
N ASN A 57 22.66 1.66 -11.37
CA ASN A 57 23.01 2.87 -12.12
C ASN A 57 22.15 4.10 -11.76
N LEU A 58 20.92 3.90 -11.29
CA LEU A 58 20.09 4.99 -10.79
C LEU A 58 20.59 5.52 -9.44
N PHE A 59 21.11 4.64 -8.57
CA PHE A 59 21.37 4.93 -7.16
C PHE A 59 22.85 5.03 -6.77
N LYS A 60 23.77 4.51 -7.57
CA LYS A 60 25.20 4.36 -7.24
C LYS A 60 25.93 5.64 -6.81
N ASN A 61 25.46 6.80 -7.23
CA ASN A 61 26.13 8.07 -6.94
C ASN A 61 25.73 8.68 -5.59
N PHE A 62 24.67 8.17 -4.94
CA PHE A 62 24.14 8.80 -3.73
C PHE A 62 23.62 7.82 -2.67
N ALA A 63 23.39 6.55 -3.01
CA ALA A 63 22.92 5.56 -2.06
C ALA A 63 24.03 4.61 -1.62
N TYR A 64 23.91 4.08 -0.40
CA TYR A 64 24.72 2.97 0.06
C TYR A 64 24.23 1.67 -0.59
N ILE A 65 25.10 0.91 -1.20
CA ILE A 65 24.76 -0.33 -1.89
C ILE A 65 25.69 -1.45 -1.42
N GLU A 66 25.10 -2.56 -0.99
CA GLU A 66 25.82 -3.75 -0.52
C GLU A 66 25.23 -5.06 -1.04
N PHE A 67 25.97 -6.12 -0.94
CA PHE A 67 25.44 -7.47 -1.11
C PHE A 67 24.54 -7.85 0.07
N SER A 68 23.46 -8.59 -0.21
CA SER A 68 22.65 -9.24 0.82
C SER A 68 23.47 -10.26 1.62
N PHE A 69 22.95 -10.74 2.73
CA PHE A 69 23.65 -11.71 3.59
C PHE A 69 24.03 -12.99 2.83
N SER A 70 23.17 -13.49 1.94
CA SER A 70 23.46 -14.67 1.10
C SER A 70 24.50 -14.41 0.02
N GLY A 71 24.76 -13.15 -0.32
CA GLY A 71 25.61 -12.76 -1.44
C GLY A 71 24.94 -12.87 -2.81
N THR A 72 23.71 -13.40 -2.90
CA THR A 72 22.98 -13.58 -4.16
C THR A 72 21.97 -12.48 -4.43
N GLY A 73 21.79 -11.54 -3.52
CA GLY A 73 20.94 -10.36 -3.64
C GLY A 73 21.69 -9.08 -3.32
N LEU A 74 21.04 -7.95 -3.50
CA LEU A 74 21.58 -6.61 -3.25
C LEU A 74 20.65 -5.79 -2.38
N ARG A 75 21.22 -4.87 -1.60
CA ARG A 75 20.49 -3.86 -0.83
C ARG A 75 20.96 -2.48 -1.17
N ILE A 76 20.01 -1.55 -1.29
CA ILE A 76 20.25 -0.14 -1.57
C ILE A 76 19.56 0.65 -0.46
N LEU A 77 20.34 1.45 0.28
CA LEU A 77 19.87 2.20 1.44
C LEU A 77 20.03 3.71 1.22
N PHE A 78 19.00 4.46 1.55
CA PHE A 78 18.95 5.93 1.47
C PHE A 78 17.85 6.49 2.38
N LYS A 79 17.73 7.82 2.50
CA LYS A 79 16.59 8.46 3.16
C LYS A 79 15.75 9.18 2.12
N ALA A 80 14.45 8.94 2.12
CA ALA A 80 13.53 9.63 1.21
C ALA A 80 12.24 10.00 1.92
N ASN A 81 11.56 11.02 1.38
CA ASN A 81 10.21 11.32 1.78
C ASN A 81 9.27 10.21 1.30
N VAL A 82 8.29 9.88 2.11
CA VAL A 82 7.27 8.90 1.75
C VAL A 82 6.43 9.42 0.59
N VAL A 83 6.22 8.57 -0.40
CA VAL A 83 5.29 8.85 -1.49
C VAL A 83 3.87 8.70 -0.95
N ASN A 84 3.07 9.75 -1.02
CA ASN A 84 1.67 9.70 -0.62
C ASN A 84 0.94 8.58 -1.39
N ASN A 85 0.07 7.85 -0.69
CA ASN A 85 -0.69 6.72 -1.26
C ASN A 85 0.17 5.62 -1.89
N TYR A 86 1.39 5.41 -1.37
CA TYR A 86 2.34 4.45 -1.91
C TYR A 86 1.71 3.07 -2.19
N THR A 87 1.02 2.50 -1.20
CA THR A 87 0.46 1.14 -1.29
C THR A 87 -0.65 0.97 -2.32
N ASN A 88 -1.27 2.06 -2.75
CA ASN A 88 -2.29 2.05 -3.80
C ASN A 88 -1.65 2.04 -5.19
N LEU A 89 -0.53 2.78 -5.35
CA LEU A 89 0.14 2.98 -6.64
C LEU A 89 1.22 1.93 -6.91
N TYR A 90 1.90 1.45 -5.86
CA TYR A 90 3.09 0.63 -5.98
C TYR A 90 3.02 -0.64 -5.13
N TYR A 91 3.73 -1.67 -5.57
CA TYR A 91 3.98 -2.87 -4.78
C TYR A 91 5.01 -2.57 -3.69
N THR A 92 4.82 -3.14 -2.49
CA THR A 92 5.93 -3.27 -1.52
C THR A 92 6.84 -4.45 -1.87
N LYS A 93 6.27 -5.48 -2.50
CA LYS A 93 6.99 -6.62 -3.05
C LYS A 93 6.49 -6.89 -4.46
N ASN A 94 7.37 -6.76 -5.45
CA ASN A 94 7.08 -7.15 -6.82
C ASN A 94 7.79 -8.47 -7.15
N SER A 95 7.05 -9.56 -7.03
CA SER A 95 7.58 -10.92 -7.27
C SER A 95 8.00 -11.16 -8.72
N LYS A 96 7.48 -10.37 -9.67
CA LYS A 96 7.90 -10.47 -11.09
C LYS A 96 9.38 -10.14 -11.28
N TYR A 97 9.90 -9.20 -10.51
CA TYR A 97 11.28 -8.74 -10.60
C TYR A 97 12.14 -9.18 -9.42
N GLY A 98 11.56 -9.80 -8.38
CA GLY A 98 12.27 -10.12 -7.14
C GLY A 98 12.70 -8.87 -6.36
N ILE A 99 11.90 -7.80 -6.42
CA ILE A 99 12.22 -6.51 -5.79
C ILE A 99 11.26 -6.24 -4.65
N GLU A 100 11.81 -5.81 -3.50
CA GLU A 100 11.06 -5.29 -2.38
C GLU A 100 11.51 -3.85 -2.08
N TYR A 101 10.54 -2.98 -1.74
CA TYR A 101 10.82 -1.61 -1.30
C TYR A 101 10.22 -1.38 0.08
N TYR A 102 11.06 -0.99 1.01
CA TYR A 102 10.71 -0.73 2.40
C TYR A 102 10.88 0.75 2.73
N PHE A 103 9.92 1.32 3.42
CA PHE A 103 9.93 2.72 3.86
C PHE A 103 9.35 2.84 5.28
N PRO A 104 9.74 3.87 6.07
CA PRO A 104 9.47 3.94 7.51
C PRO A 104 8.01 3.81 7.90
N GLU A 105 7.11 4.46 7.17
CA GLU A 105 5.67 4.49 7.50
C GLU A 105 4.91 3.26 7.00
N GLY A 106 5.45 2.53 6.04
CA GLY A 106 4.78 1.41 5.36
C GLY A 106 5.27 0.04 5.74
N SER A 107 6.34 -0.08 6.56
CA SER A 107 6.98 -1.36 6.82
C SER A 107 7.45 -1.51 8.27
N ALA A 108 6.89 -2.51 8.97
CA ALA A 108 7.41 -2.98 10.25
C ALA A 108 8.54 -4.02 10.04
N ARG A 109 9.43 -3.77 9.08
CA ARG A 109 10.49 -4.70 8.70
C ARG A 109 11.86 -4.22 9.15
N TYR A 110 12.81 -5.12 9.18
CA TYR A 110 14.23 -4.82 9.33
C TYR A 110 15.00 -5.35 8.12
N VAL A 111 16.13 -4.74 7.82
CA VAL A 111 17.08 -5.21 6.83
C VAL A 111 18.42 -5.50 7.52
N THR A 112 19.05 -6.61 7.20
CA THR A 112 20.38 -6.91 7.73
C THR A 112 21.43 -6.08 7.01
N ILE A 113 22.46 -5.64 7.73
CA ILE A 113 23.60 -4.93 7.18
C ILE A 113 24.79 -5.89 7.18
N THR A 114 25.43 -6.01 6.03
CA THR A 114 26.54 -6.95 5.84
C THR A 114 27.90 -6.26 5.84
N GLY A 115 27.94 -4.97 5.51
CA GLY A 115 29.19 -4.24 5.28
C GLY A 115 29.94 -4.64 4.00
N ARG A 116 29.39 -5.57 3.21
CA ARG A 116 29.97 -6.00 1.93
C ARG A 116 29.56 -5.07 0.83
N THR A 117 30.15 -3.88 0.86
CA THR A 117 29.74 -2.74 0.03
C THR A 117 30.18 -2.87 -1.42
N ILE A 118 29.32 -2.45 -2.33
CA ILE A 118 29.62 -2.20 -3.73
C ILE A 118 29.83 -0.68 -3.93
N PHE A 119 28.94 0.13 -3.32
CA PHE A 119 29.05 1.60 -3.29
C PHE A 119 28.85 2.08 -1.84
N ASN A 120 29.90 2.65 -1.26
CA ASN A 120 29.93 3.09 0.15
C ASN A 120 29.62 4.59 0.27
N ASN A 121 28.49 5.03 -0.27
CA ASN A 121 28.05 6.41 -0.07
C ASN A 121 27.39 6.56 1.31
N SER A 122 27.47 7.75 1.88
CA SER A 122 26.79 8.07 3.14
C SER A 122 25.26 8.05 2.93
N ILE A 123 24.54 7.48 3.89
CA ILE A 123 23.08 7.48 3.86
C ILE A 123 22.57 8.88 4.22
N HIS A 124 22.07 9.61 3.25
CA HIS A 124 21.53 10.98 3.41
C HIS A 124 20.11 11.10 2.85
N SER A 125 19.45 12.20 3.14
CA SER A 125 18.14 12.51 2.56
C SER A 125 18.30 12.89 1.11
N LEU A 126 17.49 12.28 0.24
CA LEU A 126 17.55 12.52 -1.20
C LEU A 126 17.25 13.99 -1.53
N SER A 127 18.07 14.60 -2.40
CA SER A 127 17.76 15.85 -3.07
C SER A 127 16.59 15.70 -4.04
N TYR A 128 16.05 16.78 -4.57
CA TYR A 128 14.95 16.73 -5.54
C TYR A 128 15.30 15.88 -6.77
N SER A 129 16.48 16.05 -7.35
CA SER A 129 16.92 15.29 -8.53
C SER A 129 17.14 13.80 -8.24
N GLU A 130 17.50 13.46 -7.01
CA GLU A 130 17.63 12.07 -6.56
C GLU A 130 16.27 11.44 -6.28
N GLN A 131 15.32 12.23 -5.79
CA GLN A 131 13.93 11.79 -5.66
C GLN A 131 13.27 11.49 -7.01
N ASP A 132 13.59 12.23 -8.07
CA ASP A 132 13.11 11.91 -9.41
C ASP A 132 13.60 10.54 -9.88
N LYS A 133 14.83 10.15 -9.53
CA LYS A 133 15.35 8.80 -9.82
C LYS A 133 14.62 7.73 -9.01
N LEU A 134 14.28 8.00 -7.75
CA LEU A 134 13.44 7.10 -6.96
C LEU A 134 12.05 6.95 -7.59
N LEU A 135 11.41 8.04 -8.00
CA LEU A 135 10.11 7.99 -8.68
C LEU A 135 10.19 7.23 -10.01
N PHE A 136 11.25 7.42 -10.78
CA PHE A 136 11.49 6.63 -11.99
C PHE A 136 11.62 5.14 -11.68
N PHE A 137 12.38 4.77 -10.65
CA PHE A 137 12.49 3.39 -10.18
C PHE A 137 11.12 2.83 -9.78
N LEU A 138 10.34 3.55 -8.97
CA LEU A 138 9.03 3.13 -8.52
C LEU A 138 8.06 2.93 -9.69
N ASN A 139 8.02 3.86 -10.63
CA ASN A 139 7.15 3.78 -11.80
C ASN A 139 7.55 2.64 -12.76
N THR A 140 8.84 2.33 -12.84
CA THR A 140 9.35 1.31 -13.77
C THR A 140 9.21 -0.11 -13.19
N TYR A 141 9.54 -0.28 -11.90
CA TYR A 141 9.70 -1.61 -11.32
C TYR A 141 8.67 -1.95 -10.25
N MET A 142 8.08 -0.94 -9.61
CA MET A 142 7.18 -1.16 -8.47
C MET A 142 5.74 -0.73 -8.76
N LYS A 143 5.48 -0.02 -9.85
CA LYS A 143 4.13 0.40 -10.23
C LYS A 143 3.26 -0.85 -10.35
N ARG A 144 2.15 -0.85 -9.63
CA ARG A 144 1.13 -1.88 -9.84
C ARG A 144 0.75 -1.79 -11.31
N ALA A 145 0.68 -2.92 -11.99
CA ALA A 145 -0.07 -2.94 -13.23
C ALA A 145 -1.36 -2.21 -12.89
N GLU A 146 -1.64 -1.11 -13.57
CA GLU A 146 -3.01 -0.67 -13.64
C GLU A 146 -3.74 -1.95 -13.96
N ILE A 147 -4.54 -2.45 -13.02
CA ILE A 147 -5.63 -3.29 -13.44
C ILE A 147 -6.20 -2.40 -14.51
N LEU A 148 -6.06 -2.80 -15.78
CA LEU A 148 -6.85 -2.25 -16.84
C LEU A 148 -8.27 -2.60 -16.39
N HIS A 149 -8.77 -1.80 -15.45
CA HIS A 149 -10.16 -1.48 -15.49
C HIS A 149 -10.25 -0.95 -16.91
N HIS A 150 -10.82 -1.74 -17.79
CA HIS A 150 -11.31 -1.22 -19.02
C HIS A 150 -11.91 0.12 -18.63
N GLU A 151 -11.23 1.22 -18.98
CA GLU A 151 -11.77 2.56 -18.94
C GLU A 151 -12.93 2.66 -19.96
N ASN A 152 -13.85 1.73 -19.86
CA ASN A 152 -15.24 1.92 -20.21
C ASN A 152 -16.01 2.50 -19.02
N ASN A 153 -15.33 2.82 -17.94
CA ASN A 153 -15.80 3.69 -16.91
C ASN A 153 -15.35 5.12 -17.23
N ALA A 154 -15.95 5.71 -18.30
CA ALA A 154 -16.28 7.11 -18.21
C ALA A 154 -16.82 7.29 -16.79
N THR A 155 -16.12 8.07 -15.95
CA THR A 155 -16.57 8.34 -14.58
C THR A 155 -18.00 8.82 -14.73
N ILE A 156 -18.96 7.98 -14.36
CA ILE A 156 -20.37 8.29 -14.57
C ILE A 156 -20.66 9.38 -13.54
N TYR A 157 -20.57 10.63 -13.99
CA TYR A 157 -20.96 11.78 -13.21
C TYR A 157 -22.49 11.85 -13.23
N ASP A 158 -23.09 11.48 -12.14
CA ASP A 158 -24.50 11.74 -11.95
C ASP A 158 -24.70 13.25 -11.71
N THR A 159 -25.39 13.93 -12.58
CA THR A 159 -25.62 15.39 -12.50
C THR A 159 -26.59 15.78 -11.39
N ARG A 160 -27.34 14.82 -10.84
CA ARG A 160 -28.26 15.06 -9.73
C ARG A 160 -27.50 15.39 -8.46
N ASP A 161 -27.96 16.34 -7.67
CA ASP A 161 -27.37 16.61 -6.35
C ASP A 161 -27.73 15.50 -5.33
N ILE A 162 -26.99 15.45 -4.24
CA ILE A 162 -27.16 14.40 -3.22
C ILE A 162 -28.56 14.45 -2.56
N LYS A 163 -29.20 15.63 -2.48
CA LYS A 163 -30.54 15.79 -1.91
C LYS A 163 -31.59 15.17 -2.82
N GLN A 164 -31.43 15.32 -4.14
CA GLN A 164 -32.30 14.67 -5.15
C GLN A 164 -32.16 13.15 -5.07
N LEU A 165 -30.91 12.63 -5.00
CA LEU A 165 -30.66 11.20 -4.86
C LEU A 165 -31.21 10.66 -3.54
N TYR A 166 -31.07 11.38 -2.45
CA TYR A 166 -31.62 10.97 -1.15
C TYR A 166 -33.16 10.94 -1.15
N LYS A 167 -33.84 11.79 -1.93
CA LYS A 167 -35.30 11.67 -2.14
C LYS A 167 -35.66 10.36 -2.83
N ILE A 168 -34.88 9.93 -3.82
CA ILE A 168 -35.07 8.63 -4.49
C ILE A 168 -34.86 7.48 -3.50
N VAL A 169 -33.79 7.54 -2.68
CA VAL A 169 -33.57 6.58 -1.59
C VAL A 169 -34.78 6.48 -0.67
N LYS A 170 -35.37 7.62 -0.24
CA LYS A 170 -36.56 7.61 0.60
C LYS A 170 -37.78 6.98 -0.09
N MET A 171 -37.96 7.24 -1.37
CA MET A 171 -39.05 6.62 -2.13
C MET A 171 -38.89 5.12 -2.25
N LYS A 172 -37.67 4.65 -2.60
CA LYS A 172 -37.33 3.22 -2.66
C LYS A 172 -37.47 2.55 -1.29
N TYR A 173 -37.06 3.24 -0.23
CA TYR A 173 -37.25 2.79 1.14
C TYR A 173 -38.74 2.51 1.47
N LEU A 174 -39.67 3.40 1.08
CA LEU A 174 -41.08 3.25 1.35
C LEU A 174 -41.77 2.13 0.54
N THR A 175 -41.15 1.69 -0.55
CA THR A 175 -41.77 0.76 -1.51
C THR A 175 -41.07 -0.59 -1.58
N ASN A 176 -39.91 -0.80 -0.90
CA ASN A 176 -39.11 -2.01 -1.01
C ASN A 176 -38.64 -2.52 0.36
N ASN A 177 -39.29 -3.56 0.86
CA ASN A 177 -38.98 -4.16 2.17
C ASN A 177 -37.55 -4.71 2.25
N ALA A 178 -37.00 -5.27 1.15
CA ALA A 178 -35.63 -5.77 1.15
C ALA A 178 -34.64 -4.63 1.32
N PHE A 179 -34.88 -3.50 0.65
CA PHE A 179 -34.06 -2.31 0.82
C PHE A 179 -34.20 -1.69 2.21
N GLN A 180 -35.40 -1.71 2.79
CA GLN A 180 -35.60 -1.28 4.18
C GLN A 180 -34.67 -2.01 5.13
N ASN A 181 -34.57 -3.34 5.00
CA ASN A 181 -33.69 -4.16 5.83
C ASN A 181 -32.21 -3.86 5.63
N LEU A 182 -31.78 -3.54 4.40
CA LEU A 182 -30.39 -3.14 4.11
C LEU A 182 -30.07 -1.74 4.65
N TRP A 183 -31.01 -0.81 4.53
CA TRP A 183 -30.82 0.61 4.88
C TRP A 183 -30.81 0.84 6.38
N PHE A 184 -31.60 0.09 7.14
CA PHE A 184 -31.72 0.23 8.59
C PHE A 184 -30.68 -0.58 9.38
N THR A 185 -30.58 -0.22 10.65
CA THR A 185 -29.73 -0.88 11.62
C THR A 185 -30.09 -2.33 11.83
N LYS A 186 -29.09 -3.12 12.29
CA LYS A 186 -29.17 -4.51 12.69
C LYS A 186 -30.59 -4.98 13.00
N ALA A 187 -31.17 -5.79 12.13
CA ALA A 187 -32.28 -6.61 12.55
C ALA A 187 -31.75 -7.58 13.64
N PRO A 188 -32.37 -7.66 14.81
CA PRO A 188 -31.99 -8.63 15.83
C PRO A 188 -32.00 -10.03 15.22
N GLY A 189 -30.86 -10.72 15.22
CA GLY A 189 -30.76 -12.12 14.80
C GLY A 189 -30.29 -12.42 13.39
N SER A 190 -29.96 -11.45 12.53
CA SER A 190 -29.30 -11.75 11.26
C SER A 190 -27.81 -12.02 11.50
N GLY A 191 -27.38 -13.27 11.46
CA GLY A 191 -25.99 -13.70 11.60
C GLY A 191 -25.09 -13.35 10.40
N HIS A 192 -25.44 -12.35 9.62
CA HIS A 192 -24.63 -11.88 8.49
C HIS A 192 -23.49 -11.00 8.95
N ASP A 193 -22.30 -11.26 8.42
CA ASP A 193 -21.13 -10.41 8.63
C ASP A 193 -21.44 -8.97 8.18
N GLU A 194 -21.01 -7.98 8.96
CA GLU A 194 -21.18 -6.56 8.62
C GLU A 194 -20.56 -6.20 7.27
N SER A 195 -19.48 -6.86 6.89
CA SER A 195 -18.82 -6.67 5.59
C SER A 195 -19.69 -7.12 4.42
N GLU A 196 -20.48 -8.18 4.59
CA GLU A 196 -21.45 -8.64 3.60
C GLU A 196 -22.60 -7.65 3.45
N ARG A 197 -23.06 -7.09 4.55
CA ARG A 197 -24.10 -6.03 4.51
C ARG A 197 -23.60 -4.75 3.87
N ASP A 198 -22.36 -4.34 4.13
CA ASP A 198 -21.75 -3.22 3.44
C ASP A 198 -21.78 -3.45 1.92
N PHE A 199 -21.37 -4.64 1.47
CA PHE A 199 -21.42 -5.01 0.06
C PHE A 199 -22.82 -4.92 -0.52
N HIS A 200 -23.82 -5.51 0.14
CA HIS A 200 -25.19 -5.53 -0.36
C HIS A 200 -25.82 -4.14 -0.41
N LEU A 201 -25.59 -3.28 0.59
CA LEU A 201 -26.11 -1.91 0.57
C LEU A 201 -25.43 -1.06 -0.50
N ILE A 202 -24.11 -1.15 -0.64
CA ILE A 202 -23.36 -0.44 -1.68
C ILE A 202 -23.80 -0.92 -3.08
N ALA A 203 -23.99 -2.23 -3.27
CA ALA A 203 -24.49 -2.80 -4.53
C ALA A 203 -25.90 -2.28 -4.86
N TYR A 204 -26.79 -2.27 -3.88
CA TYR A 204 -28.15 -1.75 -4.10
C TYR A 204 -28.14 -0.28 -4.50
N LEU A 205 -27.34 0.56 -3.83
CA LEU A 205 -27.22 1.98 -4.16
C LEU A 205 -26.64 2.17 -5.57
N TYR A 206 -25.64 1.38 -5.94
CA TYR A 206 -25.03 1.39 -7.26
C TYR A 206 -26.03 1.02 -8.37
N GLU A 207 -26.77 -0.06 -8.18
CA GLU A 207 -27.72 -0.58 -9.17
C GLU A 207 -28.98 0.27 -9.33
N ASN A 208 -29.49 0.82 -8.23
CA ASN A 208 -30.84 1.39 -8.20
C ASN A 208 -30.90 2.91 -8.02
N ILE A 209 -29.80 3.54 -7.61
CA ILE A 209 -29.81 4.97 -7.28
C ILE A 209 -28.84 5.75 -8.18
N THR A 210 -27.54 5.41 -8.14
CA THR A 210 -26.50 6.10 -8.90
C THR A 210 -25.24 5.26 -9.03
N GLN A 211 -24.59 5.31 -10.19
CA GLN A 211 -23.29 4.66 -10.42
C GLN A 211 -22.10 5.59 -10.11
N ASP A 212 -22.36 6.83 -9.74
CA ASP A 212 -21.34 7.78 -9.31
C ASP A 212 -20.76 7.34 -7.97
N LYS A 213 -19.48 6.95 -7.98
CA LYS A 213 -18.75 6.40 -6.82
C LYS A 213 -18.83 7.29 -5.59
N ASN A 214 -18.63 8.60 -5.76
CA ASN A 214 -18.63 9.53 -4.64
C ASN A 214 -20.02 9.68 -4.04
N LYS A 215 -21.05 9.69 -4.87
CA LYS A 215 -22.45 9.78 -4.44
C LYS A 215 -22.93 8.50 -3.79
N VAL A 216 -22.52 7.34 -4.30
CA VAL A 216 -22.78 6.04 -3.61
C VAL A 216 -22.17 6.04 -2.22
N LYS A 217 -20.91 6.51 -2.08
CA LYS A 217 -20.25 6.62 -0.78
C LYS A 217 -21.01 7.53 0.16
N GLU A 218 -21.36 8.73 -0.29
CA GLU A 218 -22.07 9.71 0.52
C GLU A 218 -23.44 9.19 0.95
N LEU A 219 -24.21 8.58 0.05
CA LEU A 219 -25.49 7.95 0.38
C LEU A 219 -25.33 6.83 1.39
N PHE A 220 -24.30 5.99 1.24
CA PHE A 220 -24.02 4.92 2.18
C PHE A 220 -23.73 5.47 3.59
N GLU A 221 -22.91 6.54 3.69
CA GLU A 221 -22.59 7.21 4.95
C GLU A 221 -23.81 7.92 5.59
N MET A 222 -24.78 8.32 4.78
CA MET A 222 -26.05 8.87 5.25
C MET A 222 -27.00 7.81 5.84
N SER A 223 -26.78 6.53 5.57
CA SER A 223 -27.67 5.45 6.01
C SER A 223 -27.68 5.30 7.54
N PRO A 224 -28.83 4.99 8.13
CA PRO A 224 -28.89 4.61 9.55
C PRO A 224 -28.01 3.42 9.88
N PHE A 225 -27.86 2.47 8.95
CA PHE A 225 -26.95 1.33 9.09
C PHE A 225 -25.51 1.77 9.31
N PHE A 226 -24.96 2.65 8.47
CA PHE A 226 -23.60 3.17 8.64
C PHE A 226 -23.44 3.94 9.95
N LYS A 227 -24.40 4.78 10.29
CA LYS A 227 -24.38 5.58 11.52
C LYS A 227 -24.45 4.76 12.81
N SER A 228 -24.90 3.51 12.73
CA SER A 228 -24.95 2.59 13.86
C SER A 228 -23.68 1.78 14.06
N LYS A 229 -22.69 1.91 13.16
CA LYS A 229 -21.41 1.19 13.26
C LYS A 229 -20.61 1.65 14.46
N ASP A 230 -19.89 0.71 15.07
CA ASP A 230 -18.98 1.02 16.15
C ASP A 230 -17.73 1.79 15.66
N TRP A 231 -16.99 2.35 16.62
CA TRP A 231 -15.83 3.17 16.31
C TRP A 231 -14.72 2.43 15.54
N LYS A 232 -14.59 1.10 15.69
CA LYS A 232 -13.59 0.28 14.99
C LYS A 232 -13.92 0.16 13.51
N HIS A 233 -15.19 -0.01 13.19
CA HIS A 233 -15.68 -0.04 11.81
C HIS A 233 -15.58 1.33 11.13
N ILE A 234 -15.91 2.40 11.85
CA ILE A 234 -15.72 3.77 11.36
C ILE A 234 -14.22 4.08 11.14
N ALA A 235 -13.35 3.66 12.05
CA ALA A 235 -11.90 3.82 11.87
C ALA A 235 -11.38 3.05 10.65
N LYS A 236 -11.86 1.81 10.43
CA LYS A 236 -11.54 0.99 9.25
C LYS A 236 -12.01 1.68 7.95
N TRP A 237 -13.21 2.27 7.98
CA TRP A 237 -13.80 2.99 6.85
C TRP A 237 -12.97 4.21 6.46
N ASN A 238 -12.55 5.01 7.43
CA ASN A 238 -11.80 6.26 7.21
C ASN A 238 -10.30 6.04 6.95
N LYS A 239 -9.80 4.80 7.09
CA LYS A 239 -8.38 4.50 6.95
C LYS A 239 -7.94 4.51 5.48
N GLN A 240 -6.79 5.13 5.18
CA GLN A 240 -6.13 5.10 3.88
C GLN A 240 -7.05 5.52 2.71
N ASP A 241 -7.58 6.75 2.75
CA ASP A 241 -8.43 7.31 1.71
C ASP A 241 -9.61 6.40 1.32
N PHE A 242 -10.29 5.87 2.34
CA PHE A 242 -11.44 4.99 2.16
C PHE A 242 -11.13 3.68 1.39
N ARG A 243 -9.93 3.13 1.57
CA ARG A 243 -9.49 1.89 0.90
C ARG A 243 -10.51 0.76 1.00
N TYR A 244 -11.16 0.61 2.16
CA TYR A 244 -12.17 -0.41 2.36
C TYR A 244 -13.39 -0.17 1.46
N PHE A 245 -13.91 1.05 1.41
CA PHE A 245 -15.00 1.40 0.50
C PHE A 245 -14.59 1.17 -0.96
N ASN A 246 -13.42 1.63 -1.37
CA ASN A 246 -12.91 1.44 -2.72
C ASN A 246 -12.89 -0.04 -3.12
N TYR A 247 -12.37 -0.89 -2.24
CA TYR A 247 -12.35 -2.34 -2.46
C TYR A 247 -13.77 -2.94 -2.61
N VAL A 248 -14.71 -2.55 -1.74
CA VAL A 248 -16.10 -3.04 -1.81
C VAL A 248 -16.78 -2.55 -3.09
N PHE A 249 -16.60 -1.27 -3.44
CA PHE A 249 -17.19 -0.67 -4.63
C PHE A 249 -16.68 -1.33 -5.93
N GLU A 250 -15.39 -1.60 -6.03
CA GLU A 250 -14.79 -2.32 -7.16
C GLU A 250 -15.38 -3.74 -7.32
N ARG A 251 -15.58 -4.45 -6.23
CA ARG A 251 -16.25 -5.77 -6.27
C ARG A 251 -17.70 -5.68 -6.74
N VAL A 252 -18.41 -4.60 -6.38
CA VAL A 252 -19.77 -4.35 -6.86
C VAL A 252 -19.74 -4.13 -8.38
N GLN A 253 -18.85 -3.29 -8.89
CA GLN A 253 -18.71 -3.05 -10.33
C GLN A 253 -18.40 -4.33 -11.10
N GLN A 254 -17.48 -5.17 -10.61
CA GLN A 254 -17.11 -6.45 -11.25
C GLN A 254 -18.28 -7.45 -11.32
N LYS A 255 -19.21 -7.41 -10.40
CA LYS A 255 -20.37 -8.28 -10.41
C LYS A 255 -21.43 -7.85 -11.45
N HIS A 256 -21.39 -6.58 -11.87
CA HIS A 256 -22.40 -5.96 -12.74
C HIS A 256 -21.84 -5.54 -14.12
N SER A 257 -20.56 -5.83 -14.41
CA SER A 257 -19.94 -5.76 -15.74
C SER A 257 -19.96 -7.11 -16.41
#